data_7288619f365ca36b76bcf0f9e7277576
#
_entry.id   7288619f365ca36b76bcf0f9e7277576
#
_cell.length_a   1.000
_cell.length_b   1.000
_cell.length_c   1.000
_cell.angle_alpha   90.00
_cell.angle_beta   90.00
_cell.angle_gamma   90.00
#
_symmetry.space_group_name_H-M   'P 1'
#
loop_
_entity.id
_entity.type
_entity.pdbx_description
1 polymer ?
#
loop_
_entity_poly.entity_id
_entity_poly.type
_entity_poly.pdbx_seq_one_letter_code
_entity_poly.pdbx_strand_id
1 'polypeptide(L)'
;MKRLRGYTFVACAAALALSSAVTPATAGSSSTSQLPTQLRSLVNATRAQYGLPRLRRSARLDASALLKAEAIRSCRSFSHTPCGNSFARTFQQTGYFRGNVRVGENLFWGSGGLGTPASAVAAWLKSPPHRANLLGRGWRDVGVGMVYAQSIFGASNVWIFVVQFGRRT
;
A
#
# COMPACT_ATOMS: atom_id res chain seq x y z
N MET A 1 87.04 29.24 -12.89
CA MET A 1 85.68 29.51 -13.37
C MET A 1 85.02 28.18 -13.70
N LYS A 2 84.19 27.64 -12.82
CA LYS A 2 83.46 26.35 -13.04
C LYS A 2 82.02 26.65 -13.20
N ARG A 3 81.49 26.31 -14.36
CA ARG A 3 80.03 26.44 -14.69
C ARG A 3 79.24 25.28 -14.08
N LEU A 4 78.27 25.58 -13.23
CA LEU A 4 77.26 24.63 -12.73
C LEU A 4 76.14 24.42 -13.77
N ARG A 5 75.97 23.16 -14.15
CA ARG A 5 74.81 22.74 -14.98
C ARG A 5 73.60 22.51 -14.09
N GLY A 6 72.54 23.25 -14.36
CA GLY A 6 71.22 23.02 -13.72
C GLY A 6 70.56 21.81 -14.31
N TYR A 7 70.03 20.93 -13.44
CA TYR A 7 69.09 19.82 -13.81
C TYR A 7 67.68 20.26 -13.56
N THR A 8 66.89 20.28 -14.63
CA THR A 8 65.46 20.51 -14.58
C THR A 8 64.77 19.20 -14.31
N PHE A 9 64.11 19.07 -13.15
CA PHE A 9 63.20 17.93 -12.87
C PHE A 9 61.85 18.23 -13.43
N VAL A 10 61.39 17.43 -14.41
CA VAL A 10 60.02 17.40 -14.90
C VAL A 10 59.24 16.49 -13.98
N ALA A 11 58.33 17.05 -13.18
CA ALA A 11 57.40 16.31 -12.37
C ALA A 11 56.20 15.92 -13.24
N CYS A 12 56.04 14.62 -13.49
CA CYS A 12 54.89 14.06 -14.18
C CYS A 12 53.77 13.87 -13.15
N ALA A 13 52.77 14.76 -13.13
CA ALA A 13 51.59 14.61 -12.31
C ALA A 13 50.63 13.63 -13.00
N ALA A 14 50.49 12.42 -12.46
CA ALA A 14 49.46 11.46 -12.90
C ALA A 14 48.13 11.85 -12.24
N ALA A 15 47.23 12.37 -13.03
CA ALA A 15 45.84 12.61 -12.60
C ALA A 15 45.08 11.27 -12.60
N LEU A 16 44.76 10.74 -11.43
CA LEU A 16 43.82 9.64 -11.25
C LEU A 16 42.38 10.18 -11.42
N ALA A 17 41.78 9.90 -12.56
CA ALA A 17 40.35 10.13 -12.76
C ALA A 17 39.55 9.04 -12.03
N LEU A 18 38.94 9.40 -10.89
CA LEU A 18 37.93 8.56 -10.22
C LEU A 18 36.66 8.62 -11.05
N SER A 19 36.41 7.62 -11.89
CA SER A 19 35.12 7.39 -12.54
C SER A 19 34.14 6.87 -11.51
N SER A 20 33.28 7.74 -10.98
CA SER A 20 32.14 7.36 -10.18
C SER A 20 31.12 6.66 -11.09
N ALA A 21 31.08 5.34 -11.07
CA ALA A 21 30.01 4.57 -11.70
C ALA A 21 28.70 4.83 -10.98
N VAL A 22 27.86 5.68 -11.57
CA VAL A 22 26.46 5.83 -11.16
C VAL A 22 25.74 4.55 -11.59
N THR A 23 25.53 3.63 -10.64
CA THR A 23 24.66 2.47 -10.88
C THR A 23 23.23 2.98 -11.02
N PRO A 24 22.52 2.70 -12.15
CA PRO A 24 21.11 3.05 -12.24
C PRO A 24 20.35 2.26 -11.17
N ALA A 25 19.66 2.98 -10.28
CA ALA A 25 18.70 2.37 -9.37
C ALA A 25 17.64 1.68 -10.22
N THR A 26 17.66 0.37 -10.28
CA THR A 26 16.60 -0.45 -10.85
C THR A 26 15.34 -0.13 -10.04
N ALA A 27 14.43 0.67 -10.62
CA ALA A 27 13.07 0.83 -10.12
C ALA A 27 12.44 -0.58 -10.15
N GLY A 28 12.51 -1.27 -9.02
CA GLY A 28 11.94 -2.60 -8.88
C GLY A 28 10.45 -2.51 -9.17
N SER A 29 10.02 -3.10 -10.26
CA SER A 29 8.60 -3.37 -10.53
C SER A 29 8.08 -4.17 -9.36
N SER A 30 7.37 -3.51 -8.44
CA SER A 30 6.70 -4.19 -7.33
C SER A 30 5.77 -5.23 -7.93
N SER A 31 6.10 -6.51 -7.75
CA SER A 31 5.25 -7.57 -8.24
C SER A 31 3.85 -7.40 -7.66
N THR A 32 2.82 -7.69 -8.43
CA THR A 32 1.40 -7.59 -8.04
C THR A 32 1.11 -8.28 -6.69
N SER A 33 1.91 -9.31 -6.35
CA SER A 33 1.84 -10.03 -5.07
C SER A 33 2.24 -9.18 -3.84
N GLN A 34 2.99 -8.09 -4.04
CA GLN A 34 3.45 -7.21 -2.95
C GLN A 34 2.46 -6.08 -2.61
N LEU A 35 1.51 -5.78 -3.48
CA LEU A 35 0.59 -4.66 -3.31
C LEU A 35 -0.21 -4.70 -1.99
N PRO A 36 -0.77 -5.84 -1.55
CA PRO A 36 -1.46 -5.89 -0.25
C PRO A 36 -0.55 -5.58 0.94
N THR A 37 0.72 -6.01 0.87
CA THR A 37 1.72 -5.72 1.89
C THR A 37 2.09 -4.24 1.89
N GLN A 38 2.27 -3.64 0.73
CA GLN A 38 2.51 -2.20 0.59
C GLN A 38 1.36 -1.38 1.15
N LEU A 39 0.11 -1.72 0.82
CA LEU A 39 -1.06 -1.01 1.35
C LEU A 39 -1.14 -1.09 2.88
N ARG A 40 -0.93 -2.27 3.46
CA ARG A 40 -0.89 -2.45 4.92
C ARG A 40 0.24 -1.64 5.57
N SER A 41 1.39 -1.59 4.95
CA SER A 41 2.53 -0.80 5.41
C SER A 41 2.21 0.70 5.39
N LEU A 42 1.58 1.21 4.33
CA LEU A 42 1.15 2.59 4.21
C LEU A 42 0.07 2.95 5.24
N VAL A 43 -0.92 2.08 5.45
CA VAL A 43 -1.92 2.26 6.53
C VAL A 43 -1.23 2.44 7.88
N ASN A 44 -0.27 1.57 8.21
CA ASN A 44 0.43 1.64 9.47
C ASN A 44 1.41 2.82 9.57
N ALA A 45 2.06 3.21 8.47
CA ALA A 45 2.90 4.40 8.41
C ALA A 45 2.06 5.67 8.63
N THR A 46 0.92 5.77 7.96
CA THR A 46 -0.04 6.86 8.17
C THR A 46 -0.47 6.93 9.62
N ARG A 47 -0.88 5.80 10.22
CA ARG A 47 -1.28 5.78 11.63
C ARG A 47 -0.17 6.27 12.56
N ALA A 48 1.08 5.85 12.31
CA ALA A 48 2.25 6.31 13.09
C ALA A 48 2.45 7.83 13.00
N GLN A 49 2.25 8.45 11.82
CA GLN A 49 2.29 9.91 11.63
C GLN A 49 1.26 10.66 12.51
N TYR A 50 0.15 10.00 12.84
CA TYR A 50 -0.89 10.54 13.74
C TYR A 50 -0.75 10.05 15.20
N GLY A 51 0.42 9.50 15.58
CA GLY A 51 0.67 9.02 16.95
C GLY A 51 -0.20 7.82 17.36
N LEU A 52 -0.63 7.01 16.42
CA LEU A 52 -1.52 5.88 16.65
C LEU A 52 -0.76 4.55 16.62
N PRO A 53 -1.13 3.57 17.46
CA PRO A 53 -0.54 2.23 17.43
C PRO A 53 -0.70 1.56 16.06
N ARG A 54 0.33 0.80 15.66
CA ARG A 54 0.25 -0.06 14.48
C ARG A 54 -0.81 -1.13 14.66
N LEU A 55 -1.50 -1.46 13.59
CA LEU A 55 -2.45 -2.57 13.54
C LEU A 55 -1.73 -3.88 13.20
N ARG A 56 -2.16 -4.96 13.83
CA ARG A 56 -1.66 -6.31 13.55
C ARG A 56 -2.34 -6.86 12.29
N ARG A 57 -1.60 -7.57 11.49
CA ARG A 57 -2.18 -8.32 10.38
C ARG A 57 -3.11 -9.41 10.91
N SER A 58 -4.29 -9.53 10.32
CA SER A 58 -5.20 -10.65 10.56
C SER A 58 -5.46 -11.40 9.25
N ALA A 59 -5.03 -12.66 9.17
CA ALA A 59 -5.27 -13.50 7.98
C ALA A 59 -6.78 -13.66 7.69
N ARG A 60 -7.62 -13.69 8.73
CA ARG A 60 -9.09 -13.74 8.55
C ARG A 60 -9.64 -12.46 7.95
N LEU A 61 -9.10 -11.29 8.32
CA LEU A 61 -9.47 -10.03 7.70
C LEU A 61 -8.89 -9.89 6.28
N ASP A 62 -7.67 -10.39 6.02
CA ASP A 62 -7.13 -10.43 4.66
C ASP A 62 -8.06 -11.24 3.73
N ALA A 63 -8.46 -12.45 4.16
CA ALA A 63 -9.40 -13.27 3.41
C ALA A 63 -10.77 -12.59 3.24
N SER A 64 -11.31 -11.96 4.29
CA SER A 64 -12.58 -11.24 4.26
C SER A 64 -12.53 -10.05 3.29
N ALA A 65 -11.45 -9.27 3.33
CA ALA A 65 -11.24 -8.13 2.43
C ALA A 65 -11.10 -8.58 0.97
N LEU A 66 -10.42 -9.70 0.73
CA LEU A 66 -10.32 -10.29 -0.62
C LEU A 66 -11.69 -10.74 -1.13
N LEU A 67 -12.48 -11.47 -0.33
CA LEU A 67 -13.84 -11.86 -0.69
C LEU A 67 -14.72 -10.65 -1.00
N LYS A 68 -14.57 -9.55 -0.25
CA LYS A 68 -15.29 -8.30 -0.51
C LYS A 68 -14.86 -7.69 -1.85
N ALA A 69 -13.57 -7.60 -2.13
CA ALA A 69 -13.06 -7.07 -3.39
C ALA A 69 -13.53 -7.90 -4.60
N GLU A 70 -13.54 -9.23 -4.47
CA GLU A 70 -14.07 -10.14 -5.48
C GLU A 70 -15.58 -9.95 -5.70
N ALA A 71 -16.36 -9.79 -4.64
CA ALA A 71 -17.81 -9.53 -4.75
C ALA A 71 -18.08 -8.18 -5.45
N ILE A 72 -17.32 -7.13 -5.12
CA ILE A 72 -17.40 -5.82 -5.79
C ILE A 72 -17.13 -5.99 -7.29
N ARG A 73 -16.08 -6.73 -7.66
CA ARG A 73 -15.72 -7.00 -9.05
C ARG A 73 -16.81 -7.82 -9.77
N SER A 74 -17.22 -8.92 -9.18
CA SER A 74 -18.17 -9.87 -9.80
C SER A 74 -19.55 -9.24 -10.02
N CYS A 75 -20.05 -8.50 -9.06
CA CYS A 75 -21.38 -7.86 -9.15
C CYS A 75 -21.29 -6.46 -9.77
N ARG A 76 -20.10 -5.99 -10.16
CA ARG A 76 -19.85 -4.65 -10.71
C ARG A 76 -20.48 -3.53 -9.86
N SER A 77 -20.51 -3.72 -8.55
CA SER A 77 -21.14 -2.82 -7.57
C SER A 77 -20.11 -2.34 -6.56
N PHE A 78 -19.69 -1.07 -6.70
CA PHE A 78 -18.79 -0.43 -5.74
C PHE A 78 -19.56 0.01 -4.51
N SER A 79 -19.71 -0.90 -3.56
CA SER A 79 -20.54 -0.75 -2.37
C SER A 79 -19.98 -1.58 -1.21
N HIS A 80 -20.30 -1.20 0.02
CA HIS A 80 -20.07 -2.01 1.21
C HIS A 80 -20.96 -3.28 1.27
N THR A 81 -21.99 -3.34 0.44
CA THR A 81 -22.97 -4.43 0.35
C THR A 81 -23.11 -4.96 -1.08
N PRO A 82 -22.01 -5.31 -1.79
CA PRO A 82 -22.07 -5.75 -3.17
C PRO A 82 -22.92 -7.02 -3.28
N CYS A 83 -23.56 -7.21 -4.42
CA CYS A 83 -24.46 -8.34 -4.68
C CYS A 83 -25.69 -8.41 -3.74
N GLY A 84 -26.10 -7.31 -3.09
CA GLY A 84 -27.15 -7.31 -2.07
C GLY A 84 -26.79 -8.03 -0.76
N ASN A 85 -25.52 -8.41 -0.58
CA ASN A 85 -25.06 -9.08 0.63
C ASN A 85 -24.99 -8.11 1.81
N SER A 86 -25.17 -8.63 3.03
CA SER A 86 -24.96 -7.82 4.23
C SER A 86 -23.50 -7.38 4.37
N PHE A 87 -23.29 -6.24 5.04
CA PHE A 87 -21.94 -5.76 5.36
C PHE A 87 -21.10 -6.81 6.10
N ALA A 88 -21.72 -7.55 7.03
CA ALA A 88 -21.05 -8.54 7.87
C ALA A 88 -20.68 -9.85 7.16
N ARG A 89 -21.24 -10.13 5.97
CA ARG A 89 -21.14 -11.44 5.30
C ARG A 89 -19.70 -11.97 5.20
N THR A 90 -18.78 -11.18 4.66
CA THR A 90 -17.41 -11.65 4.45
C THR A 90 -16.64 -11.88 5.76
N PHE A 91 -16.90 -11.06 6.78
CA PHE A 91 -16.36 -11.26 8.13
C PHE A 91 -16.88 -12.55 8.78
N GLN A 92 -18.16 -12.89 8.56
CA GLN A 92 -18.77 -14.13 9.03
C GLN A 92 -18.16 -15.35 8.32
N GLN A 93 -18.05 -15.31 7.00
CA GLN A 93 -17.49 -16.39 6.17
C GLN A 93 -16.07 -16.75 6.59
N THR A 94 -15.24 -15.78 6.97
CA THR A 94 -13.86 -16.02 7.39
C THR A 94 -13.71 -16.29 8.89
N GLY A 95 -14.83 -16.28 9.62
CA GLY A 95 -14.84 -16.51 11.07
C GLY A 95 -14.17 -15.39 11.87
N TYR A 96 -14.03 -14.17 11.28
CA TYR A 96 -13.58 -13.03 12.07
C TYR A 96 -14.69 -12.55 13.00
N PHE A 97 -15.93 -12.59 12.55
CA PHE A 97 -17.13 -12.15 13.29
C PHE A 97 -17.63 -13.23 14.26
N ARG A 98 -16.82 -13.51 15.31
CA ARG A 98 -17.18 -14.43 16.39
C ARG A 98 -16.93 -13.76 17.75
N GLY A 99 -17.93 -13.81 18.62
CA GLY A 99 -17.88 -13.15 19.94
C GLY A 99 -18.12 -11.64 19.82
N ASN A 100 -17.60 -10.88 20.76
CA ASN A 100 -17.76 -9.44 20.79
C ASN A 100 -16.77 -8.79 19.82
N VAL A 101 -17.25 -8.32 18.68
CA VAL A 101 -16.42 -7.84 17.58
C VAL A 101 -16.88 -6.49 17.08
N ARG A 102 -15.94 -5.59 16.90
CA ARG A 102 -16.13 -4.33 16.20
C ARG A 102 -15.36 -4.39 14.88
N VAL A 103 -15.97 -4.00 13.77
CA VAL A 103 -15.36 -3.97 12.43
C VAL A 103 -15.63 -2.65 11.72
N GLY A 104 -14.72 -2.30 10.80
CA GLY A 104 -14.84 -1.16 9.90
C GLY A 104 -14.23 -1.51 8.54
N GLU A 105 -14.56 -0.74 7.52
CA GLU A 105 -14.10 -0.99 6.16
C GLU A 105 -13.88 0.31 5.40
N ASN A 106 -12.80 0.38 4.64
CA ASN A 106 -12.57 1.40 3.64
C ASN A 106 -12.44 0.74 2.26
N LEU A 107 -13.13 1.32 1.29
CA LEU A 107 -13.10 0.92 -0.11
C LEU A 107 -12.44 2.01 -0.95
N PHE A 108 -11.73 1.60 -2.00
CA PHE A 108 -11.22 2.49 -3.03
C PHE A 108 -11.12 1.73 -4.35
N TRP A 109 -11.32 2.40 -5.47
CA TRP A 109 -10.90 1.92 -6.77
C TRP A 109 -10.17 3.03 -7.53
N GLY A 110 -9.24 2.62 -8.36
CA GLY A 110 -8.49 3.54 -9.21
C GLY A 110 -7.97 2.83 -10.45
N SER A 111 -7.81 3.59 -11.52
CA SER A 111 -7.30 3.12 -12.81
C SER A 111 -6.00 3.81 -13.17
N GLY A 112 -5.17 3.17 -14.01
CA GLY A 112 -3.89 3.72 -14.45
C GLY A 112 -3.02 4.15 -13.27
N GLY A 113 -2.46 5.35 -13.31
CA GLY A 113 -1.60 5.90 -12.26
C GLY A 113 -2.29 6.09 -10.90
N LEU A 114 -3.62 6.12 -10.87
CA LEU A 114 -4.40 6.19 -9.62
C LEU A 114 -4.70 4.82 -9.01
N GLY A 115 -4.43 3.73 -9.73
CA GLY A 115 -4.60 2.36 -9.24
C GLY A 115 -3.51 1.91 -8.26
N THR A 116 -3.13 2.74 -7.29
CA THR A 116 -2.01 2.49 -6.37
C THR A 116 -2.42 2.49 -4.90
N PRO A 117 -1.71 1.77 -4.03
CA PRO A 117 -1.89 1.85 -2.58
C PRO A 117 -1.78 3.27 -2.01
N ALA A 118 -0.88 4.08 -2.55
CA ALA A 118 -0.68 5.47 -2.12
C ALA A 118 -1.90 6.33 -2.46
N SER A 119 -2.48 6.17 -3.66
CA SER A 119 -3.70 6.87 -4.07
C SER A 119 -4.88 6.52 -3.18
N ALA A 120 -5.03 5.23 -2.81
CA ALA A 120 -6.08 4.77 -1.91
C ALA A 120 -5.98 5.45 -0.53
N VAL A 121 -4.79 5.44 0.10
CA VAL A 121 -4.57 6.08 1.40
C VAL A 121 -4.79 7.59 1.32
N ALA A 122 -4.30 8.25 0.28
CA ALA A 122 -4.49 9.69 0.09
C ALA A 122 -5.99 10.06 -0.07
N ALA A 123 -6.75 9.26 -0.81
CA ALA A 123 -8.19 9.45 -0.97
C ALA A 123 -8.94 9.26 0.36
N TRP A 124 -8.60 8.23 1.13
CA TRP A 124 -9.20 7.99 2.44
C TRP A 124 -8.92 9.10 3.46
N LEU A 125 -7.72 9.68 3.43
CA LEU A 125 -7.39 10.80 4.32
C LEU A 125 -8.21 12.07 4.01
N LYS A 126 -8.59 12.27 2.74
CA LYS A 126 -9.42 13.41 2.29
C LYS A 126 -10.91 13.22 2.58
N SER A 127 -11.37 11.99 2.80
CA SER A 127 -12.79 11.67 3.05
C SER A 127 -13.04 11.49 4.55
N PRO A 128 -13.86 12.33 5.21
CA PRO A 128 -14.07 12.26 6.66
C PRO A 128 -14.44 10.87 7.19
N PRO A 129 -15.39 10.11 6.62
CA PRO A 129 -15.74 8.80 7.14
C PRO A 129 -14.61 7.76 6.95
N HIS A 130 -13.91 7.78 5.82
CA HIS A 130 -12.79 6.87 5.58
C HIS A 130 -11.58 7.23 6.46
N ARG A 131 -11.34 8.53 6.67
CA ARG A 131 -10.31 9.02 7.60
C ARG A 131 -10.59 8.58 9.04
N ALA A 132 -11.85 8.64 9.47
CA ALA A 132 -12.25 8.18 10.80
C ALA A 132 -11.97 6.67 10.99
N ASN A 133 -12.22 5.85 9.98
CA ASN A 133 -11.84 4.43 10.01
C ASN A 133 -10.31 4.26 10.02
N LEU A 134 -9.60 4.91 9.10
CA LEU A 134 -8.14 4.78 8.98
C LEU A 134 -7.41 5.15 10.28
N LEU A 135 -7.89 6.20 10.97
CA LEU A 135 -7.29 6.75 12.18
C LEU A 135 -8.01 6.32 13.48
N GLY A 136 -8.94 5.39 13.40
CA GLY A 136 -9.68 4.90 14.57
C GLY A 136 -8.76 4.32 15.66
N ARG A 137 -8.84 4.89 16.88
CA ARG A 137 -8.00 4.46 18.02
C ARG A 137 -8.38 3.08 18.56
N GLY A 138 -9.62 2.67 18.34
CA GLY A 138 -10.16 1.41 18.86
C GLY A 138 -9.73 0.15 18.09
N TRP A 139 -9.17 0.28 16.90
CA TRP A 139 -8.75 -0.87 16.10
C TRP A 139 -7.52 -1.57 16.67
N ARG A 140 -7.41 -2.88 16.43
CA ARG A 140 -6.27 -3.72 16.79
C ARG A 140 -5.74 -4.50 15.60
N ASP A 141 -6.62 -4.94 14.71
CA ASP A 141 -6.30 -5.79 13.58
C ASP A 141 -6.64 -5.09 12.26
N VAL A 142 -5.90 -5.46 11.20
CA VAL A 142 -6.13 -5.00 9.84
C VAL A 142 -6.00 -6.15 8.86
N GLY A 143 -6.86 -6.16 7.85
CA GLY A 143 -6.76 -7.01 6.66
C GLY A 143 -6.87 -6.20 5.39
N VAL A 144 -6.24 -6.69 4.33
CA VAL A 144 -6.18 -6.05 3.03
C VAL A 144 -6.55 -7.04 1.94
N GLY A 145 -7.50 -6.69 1.10
CA GLY A 145 -7.87 -7.39 -0.13
C GLY A 145 -7.76 -6.47 -1.32
N MET A 146 -7.25 -6.99 -2.42
CA MET A 146 -7.11 -6.24 -3.66
C MET A 146 -7.39 -7.15 -4.85
N VAL A 147 -8.10 -6.64 -5.85
CA VAL A 147 -8.34 -7.34 -7.10
C VAL A 147 -8.17 -6.40 -8.29
N TYR A 148 -7.69 -6.95 -9.38
CA TYR A 148 -7.57 -6.26 -10.65
C TYR A 148 -8.77 -6.61 -11.54
N ALA A 149 -9.22 -5.63 -12.32
CA ALA A 149 -10.20 -5.80 -13.39
C ALA A 149 -9.71 -5.07 -14.65
N GLN A 150 -9.70 -5.77 -15.77
CA GLN A 150 -9.31 -5.16 -17.04
C GLN A 150 -10.25 -4.01 -17.44
N SER A 151 -11.55 -4.15 -17.16
CA SER A 151 -12.56 -3.12 -17.41
C SER A 151 -13.71 -3.24 -16.42
N ILE A 152 -13.96 -2.19 -15.64
CA ILE A 152 -15.08 -2.08 -14.69
C ILE A 152 -15.33 -0.59 -14.37
N PHE A 153 -16.54 -0.24 -13.98
CA PHE A 153 -16.94 1.13 -13.59
C PHE A 153 -16.66 2.19 -14.67
N GLY A 154 -16.73 1.80 -15.96
CA GLY A 154 -16.45 2.70 -17.07
C GLY A 154 -14.97 3.01 -17.32
N ALA A 155 -14.06 2.32 -16.64
CA ALA A 155 -12.60 2.51 -16.76
C ALA A 155 -11.89 1.19 -17.08
N SER A 156 -10.67 1.30 -17.63
CA SER A 156 -9.78 0.18 -17.92
C SER A 156 -8.63 0.12 -16.92
N ASN A 157 -8.06 -1.07 -16.73
CA ASN A 157 -6.91 -1.31 -15.84
C ASN A 157 -7.19 -0.85 -14.39
N VAL A 158 -8.29 -1.33 -13.83
CA VAL A 158 -8.80 -0.91 -12.52
C VAL A 158 -8.29 -1.84 -11.42
N TRP A 159 -7.78 -1.24 -10.35
CA TRP A 159 -7.56 -1.90 -9.07
C TRP A 159 -8.67 -1.55 -8.08
N ILE A 160 -9.22 -2.55 -7.41
CA ILE A 160 -10.18 -2.41 -6.31
C ILE A 160 -9.44 -2.74 -5.02
N PHE A 161 -9.52 -1.84 -4.05
CA PHE A 161 -8.83 -1.92 -2.76
C PHE A 161 -9.85 -2.00 -1.65
N VAL A 162 -9.67 -2.96 -0.76
CA VAL A 162 -10.47 -3.13 0.45
C VAL A 162 -9.54 -3.21 1.65
N VAL A 163 -9.73 -2.33 2.63
CA VAL A 163 -9.08 -2.44 3.93
C VAL A 163 -10.14 -2.63 4.99
N GLN A 164 -10.01 -3.70 5.74
CA GLN A 164 -10.90 -4.00 6.86
C GLN A 164 -10.16 -3.88 8.17
N PHE A 165 -10.79 -3.22 9.11
CA PHE A 165 -10.31 -2.97 10.46
C PHE A 165 -11.12 -3.82 11.45
N GLY A 166 -10.48 -4.25 12.52
CA GLY A 166 -11.16 -5.05 13.52
C GLY A 166 -10.60 -4.91 14.92
N ARG A 167 -11.48 -5.19 15.89
CA ARG A 167 -11.14 -5.43 17.28
C ARG A 167 -12.03 -6.54 17.80
N ARG A 168 -11.41 -7.51 18.45
CA ARG A 168 -12.08 -8.56 19.26
C ARG A 168 -11.85 -8.24 20.73
N THR A 169 -12.86 -8.41 21.54
CA THR A 169 -12.82 -8.32 23.01
C THR A 169 -13.24 -9.65 23.61
#